data_4c4c900778ff2488afdf7a0a8cd6b958
#
_entry.id   4c4c900778ff2488afdf7a0a8cd6b958
#
_cell.length_a   1.000
_cell.length_b   1.000
_cell.length_c   1.000
_cell.angle_alpha   90.00
_cell.angle_beta   90.00
_cell.angle_gamma   90.00
#
_symmetry.space_group_name_H-M   'P 1'
#
loop_
_entity.id
_entity.type
_entity.pdbx_description
1 polymer ?
#
loop_
_entity_poly.entity_id
_entity_poly.type
_entity_poly.pdbx_seq_one_letter_code
_entity_poly.pdbx_strand_id
1 'polypeptide(L)'
;MNRKDHIRMKRYLPFVIIAAVLVAAVGGGFMMFRSAQPQSPTTPTPAGGSVATSKGLVTIDEYGDYQCPPCGALHPIIKTLKGEYGDRIQFAFHHFPLTQLHSHALEASYAAAAAGLQGKFWEMHNLLYEKQSEWSEVGDFRPIALDFARKIGLDLPRFTRDIDGLQVVTVVSEDMQRGALLGVNGTPTVFINGQLIHSDNFSTEGLRKEINRRLSVNP
;
A
#
# COMPACT_ATOMS: atom_id res chain seq x y z
N MET A 1 54.40 26.36 44.99
CA MET A 1 54.15 25.45 43.86
C MET A 1 55.52 25.02 43.37
N ASN A 2 55.82 23.69 43.48
CA ASN A 2 57.19 23.17 43.38
C ASN A 2 57.54 22.97 41.88
N ARG A 3 58.80 23.25 41.49
CA ARG A 3 59.33 23.15 40.11
C ARG A 3 59.09 21.77 39.45
N LYS A 4 58.90 20.73 40.25
CA LYS A 4 58.58 19.37 39.81
C LYS A 4 57.15 19.21 39.34
N ASP A 5 56.22 19.99 39.88
CA ASP A 5 54.76 19.95 39.46
C ASP A 5 54.54 20.62 38.14
N HIS A 6 55.30 21.67 37.81
CA HIS A 6 55.25 22.33 36.51
C HIS A 6 55.72 21.46 35.36
N ILE A 7 56.71 20.58 35.58
CA ILE A 7 57.26 19.68 34.58
C ILE A 7 56.27 18.52 34.32
N ARG A 8 55.67 18.02 35.40
CA ARG A 8 54.61 16.97 35.29
C ARG A 8 53.38 17.47 34.52
N MET A 9 52.92 18.66 34.84
CA MET A 9 51.75 19.25 34.20
C MET A 9 51.96 19.48 32.70
N LYS A 10 53.13 19.93 32.26
CA LYS A 10 53.47 20.08 30.83
C LYS A 10 53.49 18.75 30.08
N ARG A 11 53.80 17.65 30.73
CA ARG A 11 53.88 16.32 30.10
C ARG A 11 52.51 15.71 29.85
N TYR A 12 51.52 16.04 30.66
CA TYR A 12 50.14 15.50 30.51
C TYR A 12 49.19 16.44 29.76
N LEU A 13 49.56 17.71 29.61
CA LEU A 13 48.72 18.72 28.93
C LEU A 13 48.28 18.28 27.51
N PRO A 14 49.14 17.72 26.65
CA PRO A 14 48.71 17.28 25.32
C PRO A 14 47.70 16.11 25.39
N PHE A 15 47.81 15.22 26.34
CA PHE A 15 46.88 14.09 26.51
C PHE A 15 45.51 14.55 27.02
N VAL A 16 45.48 15.54 27.91
CA VAL A 16 44.22 16.13 28.40
C VAL A 16 43.51 16.86 27.28
N ILE A 17 44.22 17.60 26.43
CA ILE A 17 43.66 18.29 25.29
C ILE A 17 43.07 17.30 24.26
N ILE A 18 43.82 16.21 23.96
CA ILE A 18 43.36 15.17 23.04
C ILE A 18 42.09 14.47 23.58
N ALA A 19 42.07 14.14 24.88
CA ALA A 19 40.92 13.54 25.52
C ALA A 19 39.67 14.48 25.47
N ALA A 20 39.87 15.77 25.75
CA ALA A 20 38.79 16.76 25.67
C ALA A 20 38.22 16.94 24.25
N VAL A 21 39.09 16.94 23.22
CA VAL A 21 38.66 17.01 21.81
C VAL A 21 37.90 15.76 21.39
N LEU A 22 38.34 14.58 21.82
CA LEU A 22 37.64 13.32 21.52
C LEU A 22 36.25 13.27 22.17
N VAL A 23 36.14 13.72 23.43
CA VAL A 23 34.83 13.78 24.11
C VAL A 23 33.90 14.79 23.44
N ALA A 24 34.41 15.94 23.00
CA ALA A 24 33.63 16.94 22.28
C ALA A 24 33.21 16.43 20.88
N ALA A 25 34.08 15.69 20.17
CA ALA A 25 33.76 15.11 18.86
C ALA A 25 32.70 14.00 18.96
N VAL A 26 32.81 13.13 19.96
CA VAL A 26 31.84 12.04 20.21
C VAL A 26 30.49 12.61 20.70
N GLY A 27 30.54 13.58 21.63
CA GLY A 27 29.35 14.23 22.16
C GLY A 27 28.62 15.08 21.11
N GLY A 28 29.37 15.86 20.31
CA GLY A 28 28.83 16.64 19.21
C GLY A 28 28.27 15.79 18.08
N GLY A 29 28.96 14.72 17.72
CA GLY A 29 28.51 13.76 16.71
C GLY A 29 27.23 13.03 17.13
N PHE A 30 27.10 12.66 18.42
CA PHE A 30 25.90 12.02 18.95
C PHE A 30 24.70 12.97 19.01
N MET A 31 24.95 14.27 19.32
CA MET A 31 23.89 15.28 19.32
C MET A 31 23.40 15.64 17.91
N MET A 32 24.32 15.75 16.93
CA MET A 32 23.95 15.93 15.52
C MET A 32 23.25 14.68 14.93
N PHE A 33 23.66 13.48 15.31
CA PHE A 33 23.02 12.25 14.86
C PHE A 33 21.59 12.12 15.40
N ARG A 34 21.32 12.60 16.62
CA ARG A 34 19.96 12.64 17.18
C ARG A 34 19.04 13.66 16.51
N SER A 35 19.60 14.77 16.00
CA SER A 35 18.83 15.80 15.29
C SER A 35 18.59 15.46 13.82
N ALA A 36 19.31 14.48 13.27
CA ALA A 36 19.18 13.99 11.90
C ALA A 36 18.37 12.69 11.80
N GLN A 37 17.54 12.36 12.78
CA GLN A 37 16.55 11.32 12.53
C GLN A 37 15.63 11.83 11.41
N PRO A 38 15.60 11.16 10.24
CA PRO A 38 14.59 11.47 9.23
C PRO A 38 13.25 11.32 9.95
N GLN A 39 12.44 12.37 9.92
CA GLN A 39 11.03 12.22 10.19
C GLN A 39 10.58 11.07 9.31
N SER A 40 10.12 9.98 9.92
CA SER A 40 9.50 8.90 9.18
C SER A 40 8.52 9.57 8.23
N PRO A 41 8.60 9.32 6.91
CA PRO A 41 7.60 9.83 6.01
C PRO A 41 6.28 9.37 6.61
N THR A 42 5.34 10.31 6.80
CA THR A 42 3.95 9.97 7.07
C THR A 42 3.56 9.07 5.93
N THR A 43 3.65 7.77 6.16
CA THR A 43 3.26 6.74 5.20
C THR A 43 1.83 7.09 4.85
N PRO A 44 1.50 7.40 3.59
CA PRO A 44 0.11 7.46 3.20
C PRO A 44 -0.46 6.10 3.57
N THR A 45 -1.49 6.09 4.39
CA THR A 45 -2.19 4.86 4.80
C THR A 45 -2.39 4.04 3.53
N PRO A 46 -1.81 2.84 3.42
CA PRO A 46 -2.08 1.98 2.27
C PRO A 46 -3.58 1.82 2.19
N ALA A 47 -4.17 1.85 1.00
CA ALA A 47 -5.60 1.62 0.78
C ALA A 47 -6.05 0.21 1.23
N GLY A 48 -5.26 -0.49 2.00
CA GLY A 48 -5.44 -1.82 2.55
C GLY A 48 -4.98 -1.96 4.00
N GLY A 49 -5.19 -0.96 4.85
CA GLY A 49 -4.95 -1.11 6.30
C GLY A 49 -5.89 -2.17 6.88
N SER A 50 -5.33 -3.21 7.51
CA SER A 50 -6.07 -4.11 8.39
C SER A 50 -6.68 -3.26 9.51
N VAL A 51 -7.96 -2.92 9.38
CA VAL A 51 -8.68 -2.13 10.39
C VAL A 51 -9.12 -3.08 11.48
N ALA A 52 -8.73 -2.77 12.71
CA ALA A 52 -9.36 -3.36 13.88
C ALA A 52 -10.88 -3.20 13.72
N THR A 53 -11.61 -4.31 13.68
CA THR A 53 -13.06 -4.32 13.50
C THR A 53 -13.72 -3.48 14.58
N SER A 54 -14.15 -2.28 14.23
CA SER A 54 -15.07 -1.52 15.07
C SER A 54 -16.37 -2.32 15.18
N LYS A 55 -16.97 -2.35 16.36
CA LYS A 55 -18.22 -3.09 16.60
C LYS A 55 -19.28 -2.69 15.56
N GLY A 56 -19.82 -3.66 14.83
CA GLY A 56 -20.84 -3.42 13.79
C GLY A 56 -20.30 -3.18 12.36
N LEU A 57 -18.98 -3.19 12.11
CA LEU A 57 -18.42 -3.03 10.78
C LEU A 57 -17.98 -4.39 10.20
N VAL A 58 -18.37 -4.69 8.97
CA VAL A 58 -17.89 -5.87 8.23
C VAL A 58 -16.81 -5.45 7.25
N THR A 59 -15.61 -6.04 7.34
CA THR A 59 -14.54 -5.81 6.37
C THR A 59 -14.63 -6.82 5.23
N ILE A 60 -14.39 -6.35 4.02
CA ILE A 60 -14.26 -7.16 2.80
C ILE A 60 -12.91 -6.83 2.19
N ASP A 61 -12.00 -7.79 2.17
CA ASP A 61 -10.67 -7.67 1.60
C ASP A 61 -10.63 -8.51 0.33
N GLU A 62 -10.42 -7.87 -0.83
CA GLU A 62 -10.24 -8.52 -2.12
C GLU A 62 -8.78 -8.46 -2.55
N TYR A 63 -8.17 -9.61 -2.78
CA TYR A 63 -6.91 -9.74 -3.52
C TYR A 63 -7.25 -9.93 -4.99
N GLY A 64 -6.94 -8.93 -5.80
CA GLY A 64 -7.39 -8.85 -7.18
C GLY A 64 -6.30 -8.48 -8.18
N ASP A 65 -6.58 -8.85 -9.42
CA ASP A 65 -5.76 -8.56 -10.59
C ASP A 65 -6.64 -7.85 -11.63
N TYR A 66 -6.23 -6.67 -12.05
CA TYR A 66 -7.04 -5.85 -12.96
C TYR A 66 -7.24 -6.48 -14.34
N GLN A 67 -6.34 -7.37 -14.78
CA GLN A 67 -6.48 -8.06 -16.06
C GLN A 67 -7.22 -9.40 -15.94
N CYS A 68 -7.46 -9.90 -14.73
CA CYS A 68 -8.14 -11.17 -14.48
C CYS A 68 -9.65 -11.07 -14.80
N PRO A 69 -10.21 -11.84 -15.74
CA PRO A 69 -11.64 -11.76 -16.11
C PRO A 69 -12.58 -12.05 -14.94
N PRO A 70 -12.38 -13.07 -14.08
CA PRO A 70 -13.19 -13.27 -12.89
C PRO A 70 -13.22 -12.08 -11.93
N CYS A 71 -12.10 -11.33 -11.76
CA CYS A 71 -12.07 -10.10 -10.97
C CYS A 71 -12.94 -9.00 -11.60
N GLY A 72 -12.86 -8.85 -12.92
CA GLY A 72 -13.74 -7.95 -13.67
C GLY A 72 -15.22 -8.28 -13.49
N ALA A 73 -15.57 -9.58 -13.44
CA ALA A 73 -16.93 -10.03 -13.17
C ALA A 73 -17.39 -9.78 -11.72
N LEU A 74 -16.46 -9.83 -10.75
CA LEU A 74 -16.74 -9.58 -9.34
C LEU A 74 -16.95 -8.08 -9.05
N HIS A 75 -16.25 -7.20 -9.75
CA HIS A 75 -16.28 -5.75 -9.52
C HIS A 75 -17.70 -5.15 -9.46
N PRO A 76 -18.64 -5.36 -10.41
CA PRO A 76 -20.00 -4.82 -10.33
C PRO A 76 -20.79 -5.37 -9.13
N ILE A 77 -20.50 -6.60 -8.70
CA ILE A 77 -21.13 -7.22 -7.51
C ILE A 77 -20.70 -6.47 -6.25
N ILE A 78 -19.39 -6.24 -6.08
CA ILE A 78 -18.85 -5.47 -4.95
C ILE A 78 -19.39 -4.04 -4.97
N LYS A 79 -19.44 -3.39 -6.13
CA LYS A 79 -20.00 -2.03 -6.30
C LYS A 79 -21.46 -1.96 -5.83
N THR A 80 -22.27 -2.96 -6.19
CA THR A 80 -23.67 -3.07 -5.75
C THR A 80 -23.76 -3.21 -4.24
N LEU A 81 -22.99 -4.12 -3.65
CA LEU A 81 -22.98 -4.35 -2.19
C LEU A 81 -22.50 -3.13 -1.42
N LYS A 82 -21.49 -2.41 -1.91
CA LYS A 82 -21.07 -1.13 -1.32
C LYS A 82 -22.21 -0.10 -1.30
N GLY A 83 -23.01 -0.04 -2.36
CA GLY A 83 -24.19 0.82 -2.42
C GLY A 83 -25.31 0.40 -1.45
N GLU A 84 -25.54 -0.90 -1.30
CA GLU A 84 -26.59 -1.46 -0.42
C GLU A 84 -26.27 -1.29 1.08
N TYR A 85 -25.01 -1.52 1.45
CA TYR A 85 -24.61 -1.56 2.85
C TYR A 85 -24.03 -0.24 3.37
N GLY A 86 -23.51 0.62 2.48
CA GLY A 86 -22.92 1.92 2.86
C GLY A 86 -21.84 1.74 3.91
N ASP A 87 -21.92 2.52 5.00
CA ASP A 87 -20.93 2.55 6.08
C ASP A 87 -20.92 1.30 6.98
N ARG A 88 -21.83 0.34 6.76
CA ARG A 88 -21.83 -0.95 7.49
C ARG A 88 -20.78 -1.93 6.99
N ILE A 89 -20.22 -1.67 5.80
CA ILE A 89 -19.12 -2.47 5.28
C ILE A 89 -17.94 -1.57 4.92
N GLN A 90 -16.75 -2.10 5.12
CA GLN A 90 -15.50 -1.51 4.64
C GLN A 90 -14.91 -2.44 3.58
N PHE A 91 -14.68 -1.92 2.38
CA PHE A 91 -14.05 -2.63 1.29
C PHE A 91 -12.60 -2.18 1.13
N ALA A 92 -11.68 -3.12 1.10
CA ALA A 92 -10.28 -2.93 0.78
C ALA A 92 -9.91 -3.78 -0.44
N PHE A 93 -9.16 -3.20 -1.34
CA PHE A 93 -8.58 -3.88 -2.48
C PHE A 93 -7.07 -4.01 -2.29
N HIS A 94 -6.55 -5.20 -2.50
CA HIS A 94 -5.14 -5.54 -2.41
C HIS A 94 -4.65 -6.00 -3.77
N HIS A 95 -3.55 -5.42 -4.23
CA HIS A 95 -2.96 -5.78 -5.51
C HIS A 95 -2.36 -7.19 -5.48
N PHE A 96 -2.81 -8.05 -6.39
CA PHE A 96 -2.24 -9.39 -6.55
C PHE A 96 -2.11 -9.76 -8.04
N PRO A 97 -1.26 -9.02 -8.80
CA PRO A 97 -1.08 -9.22 -10.24
C PRO A 97 -0.46 -10.59 -10.54
N LEU A 98 -1.14 -11.39 -11.36
CA LEU A 98 -0.70 -12.70 -11.81
C LEU A 98 0.18 -12.57 -13.06
N THR A 99 1.38 -12.04 -12.90
CA THR A 99 2.29 -11.63 -14.00
C THR A 99 2.70 -12.76 -14.94
N GLN A 100 2.54 -14.01 -14.53
CA GLN A 100 2.79 -15.19 -15.37
C GLN A 100 1.64 -15.48 -16.33
N LEU A 101 0.44 -14.95 -16.05
CA LEU A 101 -0.79 -15.18 -16.81
C LEU A 101 -1.24 -13.93 -17.56
N HIS A 102 -0.99 -12.76 -16.99
CA HIS A 102 -1.54 -11.49 -17.44
C HIS A 102 -0.42 -10.47 -17.66
N SER A 103 -0.18 -10.13 -18.92
CA SER A 103 0.96 -9.30 -19.35
C SER A 103 0.94 -7.87 -18.81
N HIS A 104 -0.25 -7.29 -18.59
CA HIS A 104 -0.44 -5.91 -18.11
C HIS A 104 -0.89 -5.80 -16.66
N ALA A 105 -1.04 -6.93 -15.95
CA ALA A 105 -1.55 -6.94 -14.57
C ALA A 105 -0.73 -6.07 -13.62
N LEU A 106 0.61 -6.13 -13.73
CA LEU A 106 1.53 -5.36 -12.91
C LEU A 106 1.45 -3.86 -13.21
N GLU A 107 1.44 -3.49 -14.48
CA GLU A 107 1.34 -2.08 -14.89
C GLU A 107 -0.03 -1.47 -14.50
N ALA A 108 -1.11 -2.24 -14.62
CA ALA A 108 -2.44 -1.81 -14.17
C ALA A 108 -2.50 -1.61 -12.65
N SER A 109 -1.83 -2.50 -11.88
CA SER A 109 -1.68 -2.33 -10.44
C SER A 109 -0.89 -1.06 -10.09
N TYR A 110 0.19 -0.79 -10.80
CA TYR A 110 0.97 0.44 -10.64
C TYR A 110 0.16 1.69 -11.00
N ALA A 111 -0.65 1.64 -12.05
CA ALA A 111 -1.52 2.75 -12.43
C ALA A 111 -2.53 3.09 -11.33
N ALA A 112 -3.18 2.08 -10.73
CA ALA A 112 -4.11 2.28 -9.63
C ALA A 112 -3.41 2.84 -8.37
N ALA A 113 -2.25 2.27 -8.00
CA ALA A 113 -1.46 2.75 -6.88
C ALA A 113 -0.97 4.19 -7.09
N ALA A 114 -0.48 4.55 -8.28
CA ALA A 114 -0.07 5.90 -8.63
C ALA A 114 -1.22 6.91 -8.57
N ALA A 115 -2.41 6.52 -9.03
CA ALA A 115 -3.62 7.33 -8.88
C ALA A 115 -3.97 7.53 -7.40
N GLY A 116 -3.74 6.51 -6.58
CA GLY A 116 -3.89 6.56 -5.12
C GLY A 116 -3.03 7.63 -4.46
N LEU A 117 -1.80 7.88 -4.95
CA LEU A 117 -0.91 8.95 -4.47
C LEU A 117 -1.48 10.36 -4.71
N GLN A 118 -2.49 10.46 -5.57
CA GLN A 118 -3.23 11.70 -5.84
C GLN A 118 -4.68 11.64 -5.33
N GLY A 119 -5.02 10.67 -4.46
CA GLY A 119 -6.35 10.50 -3.86
C GLY A 119 -7.41 9.97 -4.82
N LYS A 120 -7.00 9.35 -5.96
CA LYS A 120 -7.89 8.89 -7.04
C LYS A 120 -7.81 7.38 -7.29
N PHE A 121 -7.47 6.61 -6.23
CA PHE A 121 -7.37 5.15 -6.32
C PHE A 121 -8.66 4.51 -6.86
N TRP A 122 -9.80 4.85 -6.25
CA TRP A 122 -11.07 4.21 -6.58
C TRP A 122 -11.59 4.59 -7.97
N GLU A 123 -11.33 5.79 -8.42
CA GLU A 123 -11.66 6.22 -9.78
C GLU A 123 -10.86 5.43 -10.82
N MET A 124 -9.56 5.24 -10.60
CA MET A 124 -8.71 4.44 -11.49
C MET A 124 -9.09 2.96 -11.40
N HIS A 125 -9.30 2.42 -10.21
CA HIS A 125 -9.78 1.06 -9.96
C HIS A 125 -11.07 0.75 -10.75
N ASN A 126 -12.05 1.64 -10.69
CA ASN A 126 -13.29 1.46 -11.41
C ASN A 126 -13.06 1.47 -12.93
N LEU A 127 -12.28 2.42 -13.46
CA LEU A 127 -11.98 2.48 -14.90
C LEU A 127 -11.25 1.24 -15.39
N LEU A 128 -10.28 0.74 -14.64
CA LEU A 128 -9.53 -0.45 -15.01
C LEU A 128 -10.45 -1.67 -15.16
N TYR A 129 -11.38 -1.88 -14.26
CA TYR A 129 -12.33 -3.00 -14.39
C TYR A 129 -13.46 -2.72 -15.38
N GLU A 130 -14.08 -1.54 -15.36
CA GLU A 130 -15.19 -1.20 -16.25
C GLU A 130 -14.78 -1.20 -17.73
N LYS A 131 -13.47 -0.96 -17.99
CA LYS A 131 -12.88 -0.94 -19.32
C LYS A 131 -11.95 -2.12 -19.60
N GLN A 132 -11.98 -3.16 -18.76
CA GLN A 132 -11.04 -4.28 -18.83
C GLN A 132 -10.92 -4.88 -20.23
N SER A 133 -12.05 -5.10 -20.93
CA SER A 133 -12.05 -5.65 -22.29
C SER A 133 -11.44 -4.71 -23.35
N GLU A 134 -11.34 -3.42 -23.07
CA GLU A 134 -10.77 -2.44 -23.99
C GLU A 134 -9.24 -2.41 -23.95
N TRP A 135 -8.62 -2.87 -22.86
CA TRP A 135 -7.18 -2.77 -22.66
C TRP A 135 -6.45 -4.10 -22.37
N SER A 136 -7.17 -5.16 -22.01
CA SER A 136 -6.52 -6.43 -21.62
C SER A 136 -5.64 -7.04 -22.70
N GLU A 137 -5.97 -6.82 -23.98
CA GLU A 137 -5.28 -7.45 -25.12
C GLU A 137 -4.49 -6.43 -25.97
N VAL A 138 -4.23 -5.21 -25.44
CA VAL A 138 -3.43 -4.23 -26.17
C VAL A 138 -1.94 -4.61 -26.15
N GLY A 139 -1.17 -4.09 -27.11
CA GLY A 139 0.29 -4.33 -27.14
C GLY A 139 1.06 -3.46 -26.13
N ASP A 140 0.51 -2.30 -25.78
CA ASP A 140 1.09 -1.33 -24.84
C ASP A 140 -0.01 -0.71 -23.98
N PHE A 141 0.06 -0.93 -22.68
CA PHE A 141 -0.91 -0.42 -21.72
C PHE A 141 -0.64 1.03 -21.30
N ARG A 142 0.59 1.52 -21.41
CA ARG A 142 0.97 2.85 -20.91
C ARG A 142 0.11 4.00 -21.48
N PRO A 143 -0.20 4.07 -22.78
CA PRO A 143 -1.10 5.08 -23.32
C PRO A 143 -2.51 5.04 -22.71
N ILE A 144 -3.01 3.84 -22.43
CA ILE A 144 -4.32 3.64 -21.80
C ILE A 144 -4.32 4.18 -20.37
N ALA A 145 -3.29 3.85 -19.58
CA ALA A 145 -3.12 4.37 -18.23
C ALA A 145 -3.10 5.90 -18.19
N LEU A 146 -2.39 6.54 -19.14
CA LEU A 146 -2.34 8.00 -19.26
C LEU A 146 -3.70 8.61 -19.67
N ASP A 147 -4.45 7.94 -20.54
CA ASP A 147 -5.79 8.37 -20.92
C ASP A 147 -6.76 8.27 -19.74
N PHE A 148 -6.72 7.19 -18.99
CA PHE A 148 -7.50 7.03 -17.75
C PHE A 148 -7.13 8.08 -16.70
N ALA A 149 -5.82 8.32 -16.50
CA ALA A 149 -5.33 9.36 -15.60
C ALA A 149 -5.88 10.75 -15.98
N ARG A 150 -5.91 11.08 -17.29
CA ARG A 150 -6.49 12.32 -17.80
C ARG A 150 -7.99 12.39 -17.53
N LYS A 151 -8.73 11.30 -17.78
CA LYS A 151 -10.19 11.22 -17.58
C LYS A 151 -10.61 11.48 -16.14
N ILE A 152 -9.81 11.01 -15.18
CA ILE A 152 -10.10 11.20 -13.74
C ILE A 152 -9.45 12.47 -13.15
N GLY A 153 -8.80 13.29 -13.99
CA GLY A 153 -8.29 14.60 -13.60
C GLY A 153 -7.01 14.57 -12.78
N LEU A 154 -6.12 13.59 -13.03
CA LEU A 154 -4.80 13.53 -12.38
C LEU A 154 -3.83 14.56 -12.98
N ASP A 155 -2.87 15.01 -12.16
CA ASP A 155 -1.65 15.66 -12.64
C ASP A 155 -0.82 14.63 -13.44
N LEU A 156 -0.86 14.74 -14.77
CA LEU A 156 -0.21 13.77 -15.65
C LEU A 156 1.31 13.73 -15.51
N PRO A 157 2.05 14.86 -15.43
CA PRO A 157 3.47 14.85 -15.15
C PRO A 157 3.82 14.12 -13.85
N ARG A 158 3.04 14.32 -12.79
CA ARG A 158 3.19 13.62 -11.51
C ARG A 158 2.86 12.14 -11.66
N PHE A 159 1.74 11.79 -12.26
CA PHE A 159 1.33 10.40 -12.50
C PHE A 159 2.39 9.62 -13.30
N THR A 160 2.95 10.23 -14.35
CA THR A 160 4.00 9.61 -15.18
C THR A 160 5.27 9.31 -14.39
N ARG A 161 5.65 10.16 -13.43
CA ARG A 161 6.79 9.88 -12.54
C ARG A 161 6.45 8.82 -11.49
N ASP A 162 5.25 8.91 -10.92
CA ASP A 162 4.85 8.10 -9.78
C ASP A 162 4.60 6.64 -10.16
N ILE A 163 4.08 6.37 -11.37
CA ILE A 163 3.71 5.02 -11.81
C ILE A 163 4.91 4.05 -11.86
N ASP A 164 6.12 4.55 -12.08
CA ASP A 164 7.36 3.79 -12.05
C ASP A 164 8.15 4.03 -10.75
N GLY A 165 7.56 4.78 -9.83
CA GLY A 165 8.19 5.21 -8.58
C GLY A 165 8.28 4.09 -7.54
N LEU A 166 9.34 4.14 -6.71
CA LEU A 166 9.57 3.16 -5.66
C LEU A 166 8.37 3.02 -4.70
N GLN A 167 7.65 4.11 -4.41
CA GLN A 167 6.49 4.09 -3.52
C GLN A 167 5.37 3.19 -4.07
N VAL A 168 5.08 3.28 -5.35
CA VAL A 168 4.08 2.45 -6.03
C VAL A 168 4.51 0.98 -6.07
N VAL A 169 5.76 0.73 -6.45
CA VAL A 169 6.34 -0.62 -6.46
C VAL A 169 6.26 -1.26 -5.07
N THR A 170 6.56 -0.49 -4.02
CA THR A 170 6.50 -0.96 -2.62
C THR A 170 5.07 -1.35 -2.24
N VAL A 171 4.08 -0.50 -2.49
CA VAL A 171 2.67 -0.78 -2.16
C VAL A 171 2.20 -2.08 -2.81
N VAL A 172 2.43 -2.25 -4.10
CA VAL A 172 2.01 -3.46 -4.83
C VAL A 172 2.75 -4.70 -4.32
N SER A 173 4.07 -4.57 -4.07
CA SER A 173 4.88 -5.68 -3.54
C SER A 173 4.45 -6.10 -2.13
N GLU A 174 4.13 -5.16 -1.26
CA GLU A 174 3.64 -5.44 0.10
C GLU A 174 2.29 -6.15 0.07
N ASP A 175 1.37 -5.75 -0.80
CA ASP A 175 0.08 -6.43 -0.98
C ASP A 175 0.27 -7.87 -1.47
N MET A 176 1.13 -8.09 -2.48
CA MET A 176 1.47 -9.42 -2.97
C MET A 176 2.06 -10.31 -1.88
N GLN A 177 3.03 -9.78 -1.10
CA GLN A 177 3.64 -10.51 0.00
C GLN A 177 2.63 -10.86 1.09
N ARG A 178 1.77 -9.91 1.47
CA ARG A 178 0.70 -10.15 2.44
C ARG A 178 -0.27 -11.21 1.95
N GLY A 179 -0.70 -11.14 0.69
CA GLY A 179 -1.56 -12.15 0.07
C GLY A 179 -0.91 -13.55 0.11
N ALA A 180 0.35 -13.65 -0.27
CA ALA A 180 1.09 -14.90 -0.23
C ALA A 180 1.16 -15.51 1.19
N LEU A 181 1.38 -14.68 2.21
CA LEU A 181 1.38 -15.09 3.62
C LEU A 181 0.00 -15.58 4.08
N LEU A 182 -1.08 -15.07 3.51
CA LEU A 182 -2.46 -15.51 3.76
C LEU A 182 -2.88 -16.72 2.90
N GLY A 183 -1.97 -17.27 2.08
CA GLY A 183 -2.24 -18.39 1.21
C GLY A 183 -2.98 -18.05 -0.09
N VAL A 184 -3.02 -16.77 -0.47
CA VAL A 184 -3.55 -16.35 -1.77
C VAL A 184 -2.67 -16.90 -2.88
N ASN A 185 -3.27 -17.68 -3.79
CA ASN A 185 -2.59 -18.32 -4.92
C ASN A 185 -3.31 -18.08 -6.26
N GLY A 186 -4.34 -17.27 -6.26
CA GLY A 186 -5.12 -16.88 -7.44
C GLY A 186 -6.06 -15.71 -7.14
N THR A 187 -6.65 -15.16 -8.20
CA THR A 187 -7.56 -14.03 -8.12
C THR A 187 -8.90 -14.29 -8.82
N PRO A 188 -10.00 -13.72 -8.33
CA PRO A 188 -10.10 -12.99 -7.07
C PRO A 188 -10.02 -13.93 -5.86
N THR A 189 -9.39 -13.48 -4.77
CA THR A 189 -9.49 -14.10 -3.44
C THR A 189 -10.13 -13.09 -2.49
N VAL A 190 -11.21 -13.47 -1.83
CA VAL A 190 -12.00 -12.57 -0.96
C VAL A 190 -12.00 -13.09 0.46
N PHE A 191 -11.69 -12.21 1.40
CA PHE A 191 -11.89 -12.45 2.83
C PHE A 191 -12.99 -11.52 3.35
N ILE A 192 -13.84 -12.01 4.24
CA ILE A 192 -14.79 -11.18 4.98
C ILE A 192 -14.52 -11.35 6.47
N ASN A 193 -14.20 -10.26 7.17
CA ASN A 193 -13.72 -10.29 8.55
C ASN A 193 -12.57 -11.29 8.77
N GLY A 194 -11.61 -11.30 7.82
CA GLY A 194 -10.44 -12.18 7.83
C GLY A 194 -10.73 -13.66 7.51
N GLN A 195 -11.97 -14.04 7.20
CA GLN A 195 -12.32 -15.41 6.81
C GLN A 195 -12.43 -15.55 5.29
N LEU A 196 -11.71 -16.49 4.72
CA LEU A 196 -11.74 -16.80 3.29
C LEU A 196 -13.17 -17.17 2.84
N ILE A 197 -13.62 -16.57 1.75
CA ILE A 197 -14.91 -16.85 1.11
C ILE A 197 -14.66 -17.73 -0.12
N HIS A 198 -15.41 -18.81 -0.21
CA HIS A 198 -15.31 -19.73 -1.35
C HIS A 198 -15.85 -19.06 -2.63
N SER A 199 -15.20 -19.28 -3.77
CA SER A 199 -15.57 -18.68 -5.06
C SER A 199 -17.00 -18.99 -5.50
N ASP A 200 -17.57 -20.11 -5.08
CA ASP A 200 -18.98 -20.48 -5.33
C ASP A 200 -19.98 -19.45 -4.77
N ASN A 201 -19.53 -18.63 -3.81
CA ASN A 201 -20.31 -17.56 -3.20
C ASN A 201 -20.09 -16.20 -3.86
N PHE A 202 -19.33 -16.10 -4.94
CA PHE A 202 -19.05 -14.84 -5.64
C PHE A 202 -20.23 -14.39 -6.54
N SER A 203 -21.43 -14.44 -5.97
CA SER A 203 -22.64 -13.81 -6.51
C SER A 203 -23.12 -12.73 -5.55
N THR A 204 -23.93 -11.79 -6.05
CA THR A 204 -24.52 -10.76 -5.19
C THR A 204 -25.26 -11.37 -4.01
N GLU A 205 -26.04 -12.44 -4.24
CA GLU A 205 -26.78 -13.13 -3.19
C GLU A 205 -25.87 -13.88 -2.21
N GLY A 206 -24.86 -14.58 -2.70
CA GLY A 206 -23.90 -15.31 -1.87
C GLY A 206 -23.13 -14.39 -0.93
N LEU A 207 -22.56 -13.30 -1.47
CA LEU A 207 -21.84 -12.33 -0.65
C LEU A 207 -22.77 -11.57 0.29
N ARG A 208 -23.99 -11.23 -0.13
CA ARG A 208 -25.01 -10.62 0.74
C ARG A 208 -25.32 -11.50 1.94
N LYS A 209 -25.52 -12.80 1.73
CA LYS A 209 -25.75 -13.77 2.81
C LYS A 209 -24.57 -13.79 3.79
N GLU A 210 -23.35 -13.80 3.27
CA GLU A 210 -22.14 -13.79 4.08
C GLU A 210 -21.97 -12.50 4.89
N ILE A 211 -22.27 -11.34 4.32
CA ILE A 211 -22.24 -10.04 5.00
C ILE A 211 -23.31 -10.01 6.11
N ASN A 212 -24.56 -10.36 5.78
CA ASN A 212 -25.66 -10.35 6.75
C ASN A 212 -25.41 -11.26 7.95
N ARG A 213 -24.82 -12.44 7.71
CA ARG A 213 -24.44 -13.37 8.78
C ARG A 213 -23.46 -12.72 9.77
N ARG A 214 -22.52 -11.92 9.28
CA ARG A 214 -21.51 -11.24 10.13
C ARG A 214 -22.08 -10.01 10.84
N LEU A 215 -22.96 -9.27 10.18
CA LEU A 215 -23.67 -8.15 10.80
C LEU A 215 -24.59 -8.62 11.95
N SER A 216 -25.21 -9.81 11.83
CA SER A 216 -26.08 -10.35 12.87
C SER A 216 -25.34 -10.89 14.10
N VAL A 217 -24.07 -11.23 13.97
CA VAL A 217 -23.22 -11.72 15.07
C VAL A 217 -22.50 -10.57 15.80
N ASN A 218 -22.39 -9.39 15.17
CA ASN A 218 -21.75 -8.19 15.72
C ASN A 218 -22.72 -6.99 15.69
N PRO A 219 -23.85 -7.01 16.43
CA PRO A 219 -24.79 -5.89 16.48
C PRO A 219 -24.22 -4.65 17.19
#